data_29b7ffcd004499fec38723a3f5245b9b
#
_entry.id   29b7ffcd004499fec38723a3f5245b9b
#
_cell.length_a   1.000
_cell.length_b   1.000
_cell.length_c   1.000
_cell.angle_alpha   90.00
_cell.angle_beta   90.00
_cell.angle_gamma   90.00
#
_symmetry.space_group_name_H-M   'P 1'
#
loop_
_entity.id
_entity.type
_entity.pdbx_description
1 polymer ?
#
loop_
_entity_poly.entity_id
_entity_poly.type
_entity_poly.pdbx_seq_one_letter_code
_entity_poly.pdbx_strand_id
1 'polypeptide(L)'
;MRTHYCGHLNASLIGQTVTLCGWAHRRRDHGGVIFIDLRDREGLAQVVCDPDRPEMFALAESVRNEFVLKITGLVRARPAGTTNANLASGEIELLCLDLEVLNPAVTPPFQLDDENLSENVRLTHRVVDLRRPQMQKNLMLRYKTAMAFRRFLDANGFIDIETPMLTKSTPEGARDYLVPSRVHGGEFFALPQSPQLFKQMLMVAGFDRYYQIVKCFRDEDLRADRQPEFTQVDLETSFMDEFQITALVEDMIRVVFQEALAVELPSPFPRMTYATAMGRFGSDKPDLRVKLEFTELTDLMKTVEFKVFRAAADMEGGRVAALRIPGGATLSRKEIDDYTQFVGIYGAKGLAYIKVNEKARGVEGLQSPIVKFLTPEIAAEILARTGAQDGDLIFFGADKAKVVNDAIGALRVKIGHEKGEAGGFLEKSWQPLWVTDFPMFEYDDEAKRWVACHHPFTAPKDGHEEYLFTDPGKCLAKAYDLALNGWEIGGGSVRIHKAEVQSRVFEALAIGPEEQQLKFGFLLDALKYGAPPHGGLAFGLDRIVTMMTGAESIRDVIAFPKTQRAQCLLTHAPSPVDEKQLRELHIRLRQKVETQVEVSKG
;
A
#
# COMPACT_ATOMS: atom_id res chain seq x y z
N MET A 1 15.90 35.60 -8.30
CA MET A 1 16.69 35.51 -7.07
C MET A 1 17.84 34.54 -7.25
N ARG A 2 17.62 33.26 -7.55
CA ARG A 2 18.69 32.32 -7.93
C ARG A 2 18.88 32.22 -9.45
N THR A 3 20.10 31.91 -9.88
CA THR A 3 20.40 31.58 -11.28
C THR A 3 20.43 30.07 -11.52
N HIS A 4 20.91 29.31 -10.55
CA HIS A 4 21.08 27.86 -10.62
C HIS A 4 20.60 27.18 -9.34
N TYR A 5 20.28 25.87 -9.43
CA TYR A 5 20.14 24.99 -8.29
C TYR A 5 21.49 24.44 -7.84
N CYS A 6 21.62 24.16 -6.53
CA CYS A 6 22.86 23.64 -5.94
C CYS A 6 23.32 22.34 -6.59
N GLY A 7 22.41 21.39 -6.79
CA GLY A 7 22.71 20.09 -7.39
C GLY A 7 22.99 20.12 -8.89
N HIS A 8 22.71 21.23 -9.58
CA HIS A 8 22.96 21.37 -11.01
C HIS A 8 24.32 22.00 -11.34
N LEU A 9 25.08 22.41 -10.33
CA LEU A 9 26.44 22.92 -10.57
C LEU A 9 27.36 21.79 -11.03
N ASN A 10 28.15 22.07 -12.07
CA ASN A 10 29.09 21.10 -12.64
C ASN A 10 30.29 21.82 -13.26
N ALA A 11 31.26 21.07 -13.75
CA ALA A 11 32.50 21.58 -14.30
C ALA A 11 32.33 22.52 -15.50
N SER A 12 31.23 22.46 -16.28
CA SER A 12 30.98 23.36 -17.41
C SER A 12 30.71 24.79 -16.98
N LEU A 13 30.42 25.05 -15.72
CA LEU A 13 30.16 26.38 -15.15
C LEU A 13 31.40 27.03 -14.54
N ILE A 14 32.57 26.39 -14.58
CA ILE A 14 33.81 26.94 -14.04
C ILE A 14 34.12 28.27 -14.72
N GLY A 15 34.44 29.28 -13.88
CA GLY A 15 34.70 30.67 -14.32
C GLY A 15 33.43 31.54 -14.42
N GLN A 16 32.24 30.97 -14.22
CA GLN A 16 30.99 31.71 -14.21
C GLN A 16 30.63 32.17 -12.79
N THR A 17 30.07 33.36 -12.69
CA THR A 17 29.45 33.85 -11.46
C THR A 17 27.98 33.42 -11.43
N VAL A 18 27.59 32.70 -10.37
CA VAL A 18 26.23 32.19 -10.17
C VAL A 18 25.66 32.64 -8.83
N THR A 19 24.33 32.69 -8.74
CA THR A 19 23.63 32.95 -7.47
C THR A 19 22.81 31.74 -7.11
N LEU A 20 23.05 31.21 -5.90
CA LEU A 20 22.34 30.09 -5.28
C LEU A 20 21.46 30.59 -4.15
N CYS A 21 20.34 29.90 -3.90
CA CYS A 21 19.50 30.11 -2.72
C CYS A 21 19.16 28.75 -2.12
N GLY A 22 19.29 28.63 -0.80
CA GLY A 22 19.03 27.36 -0.11
C GLY A 22 19.20 27.48 1.39
N TRP A 23 19.28 26.33 2.02
CA TRP A 23 19.49 26.19 3.46
C TRP A 23 20.94 25.80 3.76
N ALA A 24 21.54 26.41 4.79
CA ALA A 24 22.84 25.97 5.32
C ALA A 24 22.68 24.58 5.95
N HIS A 25 23.09 23.54 5.24
CA HIS A 25 23.04 22.17 5.74
C HIS A 25 24.08 21.91 6.81
N ARG A 26 25.32 22.36 6.54
CA ARG A 26 26.44 22.25 7.48
C ARG A 26 27.38 23.43 7.29
N ARG A 27 27.90 23.96 8.38
CA ARG A 27 28.99 24.93 8.38
C ARG A 27 30.22 24.31 9.07
N ARG A 28 31.39 24.51 8.47
CA ARG A 28 32.68 24.06 9.00
C ARG A 28 33.68 25.19 8.91
N ASP A 29 34.53 25.31 9.93
CA ASP A 29 35.66 26.22 9.96
C ASP A 29 36.95 25.39 9.92
N HIS A 30 37.79 25.63 8.93
CA HIS A 30 39.06 24.94 8.74
C HIS A 30 40.19 25.95 8.54
N GLY A 31 40.86 26.31 9.64
CA GLY A 31 42.07 27.13 9.58
C GLY A 31 41.84 28.57 9.06
N GLY A 32 40.68 29.15 9.38
CA GLY A 32 40.30 30.50 8.98
C GLY A 32 39.62 30.61 7.63
N VAL A 33 39.20 29.50 7.04
CA VAL A 33 38.30 29.46 5.88
C VAL A 33 37.00 28.79 6.29
N ILE A 34 35.87 29.39 5.98
CA ILE A 34 34.56 28.84 6.30
C ILE A 34 33.98 28.12 5.07
N PHE A 35 33.57 26.87 5.30
CA PHE A 35 32.85 26.06 4.31
C PHE A 35 31.39 25.97 4.72
N ILE A 36 30.47 26.26 3.77
CA ILE A 36 29.03 26.09 3.93
C ILE A 36 28.55 25.10 2.87
N ASP A 37 27.99 23.99 3.31
CA ASP A 37 27.25 23.11 2.42
C ASP A 37 25.84 23.67 2.28
N LEU A 38 25.56 24.31 1.15
CA LEU A 38 24.26 24.88 0.82
C LEU A 38 23.38 23.83 0.17
N ARG A 39 22.18 23.65 0.70
CA ARG A 39 21.21 22.64 0.25
C ARG A 39 19.99 23.29 -0.39
N ASP A 40 19.57 22.75 -1.52
CA ASP A 40 18.25 22.98 -2.08
C ASP A 40 17.58 21.64 -2.48
N ARG A 41 16.49 21.70 -3.20
CA ARG A 41 15.73 20.52 -3.67
C ARG A 41 16.56 19.59 -4.57
N GLU A 42 17.49 20.12 -5.35
CA GLU A 42 18.25 19.39 -6.35
C GLU A 42 19.58 18.84 -5.79
N GLY A 43 19.99 19.28 -4.60
CA GLY A 43 21.18 18.74 -3.95
C GLY A 43 21.97 19.73 -3.11
N LEU A 44 23.27 19.46 -2.99
CA LEU A 44 24.21 20.20 -2.18
C LEU A 44 25.28 20.86 -3.06
N ALA A 45 25.68 22.10 -2.70
CA ALA A 45 26.85 22.75 -3.23
C ALA A 45 27.76 23.19 -2.08
N GLN A 46 29.07 22.94 -2.18
CA GLN A 46 30.05 23.48 -1.24
C GLN A 46 30.35 24.94 -1.59
N VAL A 47 30.17 25.82 -0.62
CA VAL A 47 30.52 27.23 -0.70
C VAL A 47 31.73 27.48 0.17
N VAL A 48 32.70 28.22 -0.36
CA VAL A 48 33.94 28.61 0.33
C VAL A 48 33.92 30.11 0.60
N CYS A 49 34.04 30.50 1.87
CA CYS A 49 34.11 31.89 2.29
C CYS A 49 35.51 32.16 2.80
N ASP A 50 36.25 32.98 2.06
CA ASP A 50 37.62 33.37 2.39
C ASP A 50 37.64 34.63 3.29
N PRO A 51 38.64 34.77 4.20
CA PRO A 51 38.76 35.91 5.10
C PRO A 51 39.14 37.22 4.37
N ASP A 52 39.52 37.14 3.09
CA ASP A 52 39.88 38.32 2.27
C ASP A 52 38.72 39.33 2.08
N ARG A 53 37.51 38.95 2.48
CA ARG A 53 36.30 39.75 2.49
C ARG A 53 35.71 39.83 3.91
N PRO A 54 36.22 40.73 4.76
CA PRO A 54 35.93 40.69 6.21
C PRO A 54 34.47 40.79 6.56
N GLU A 55 33.67 41.64 5.89
CA GLU A 55 32.24 41.80 6.19
C GLU A 55 31.43 40.52 5.84
N MET A 56 31.69 39.97 4.67
CA MET A 56 31.07 38.70 4.23
C MET A 56 31.51 37.53 5.12
N PHE A 57 32.80 37.48 5.46
CA PHE A 57 33.36 36.45 6.35
C PHE A 57 32.73 36.49 7.74
N ALA A 58 32.62 37.68 8.35
CA ALA A 58 31.96 37.86 9.65
C ALA A 58 30.48 37.39 9.61
N LEU A 59 29.79 37.63 8.47
CA LEU A 59 28.44 37.12 8.28
C LEU A 59 28.43 35.58 8.17
N ALA A 60 29.39 35.00 7.45
CA ALA A 60 29.54 33.54 7.34
C ALA A 60 29.82 32.86 8.69
N GLU A 61 30.57 33.53 9.59
CA GLU A 61 30.78 33.07 10.98
C GLU A 61 29.48 32.98 11.77
N SER A 62 28.52 33.87 11.51
CA SER A 62 27.22 33.91 12.19
C SER A 62 26.26 32.83 11.71
N VAL A 63 26.46 32.24 10.52
CA VAL A 63 25.56 31.23 9.93
C VAL A 63 25.47 30.00 10.83
N ARG A 64 24.25 29.50 10.99
CA ARG A 64 23.94 28.22 11.67
C ARG A 64 23.15 27.31 10.75
N ASN A 65 23.03 26.05 11.12
CA ASN A 65 22.28 25.05 10.38
C ASN A 65 20.85 25.54 10.12
N GLU A 66 20.36 25.28 8.90
CA GLU A 66 19.02 25.61 8.42
C GLU A 66 18.75 27.12 8.22
N PHE A 67 19.78 28.01 8.36
CA PHE A 67 19.63 29.39 7.89
C PHE A 67 19.35 29.39 6.39
N VAL A 68 18.45 30.25 5.96
CA VAL A 68 18.13 30.46 4.53
C VAL A 68 19.09 31.51 3.99
N LEU A 69 19.86 31.11 3.00
CA LEU A 69 20.94 31.95 2.43
C LEU A 69 20.71 32.21 0.93
N LYS A 70 21.15 33.39 0.50
CA LYS A 70 21.41 33.72 -0.89
C LYS A 70 22.90 33.97 -1.02
N ILE A 71 23.57 33.26 -1.92
CA ILE A 71 25.02 33.33 -2.11
C ILE A 71 25.32 33.55 -3.58
N THR A 72 26.04 34.62 -3.86
CA THR A 72 26.60 34.87 -5.18
C THR A 72 28.08 34.55 -5.15
N GLY A 73 28.56 33.75 -6.09
CA GLY A 73 29.95 33.31 -6.10
C GLY A 73 30.44 32.85 -7.45
N LEU A 74 31.77 32.70 -7.53
CA LEU A 74 32.47 32.19 -8.70
C LEU A 74 32.58 30.66 -8.62
N VAL A 75 32.11 29.97 -9.63
CA VAL A 75 32.29 28.51 -9.73
C VAL A 75 33.75 28.22 -10.07
N ARG A 76 34.43 27.40 -9.27
CA ARG A 76 35.79 26.95 -9.49
C ARG A 76 35.95 25.45 -9.26
N ALA A 77 36.99 24.86 -9.84
CA ALA A 77 37.36 23.49 -9.56
C ALA A 77 37.79 23.38 -8.09
N ARG A 78 37.45 22.28 -7.41
CA ARG A 78 38.00 21.97 -6.10
C ARG A 78 39.52 21.78 -6.20
N PRO A 79 40.29 22.08 -5.14
CA PRO A 79 41.71 21.75 -5.09
C PRO A 79 41.95 20.26 -5.34
N ALA A 80 43.09 19.93 -5.94
CA ALA A 80 43.46 18.57 -6.25
C ALA A 80 43.41 17.67 -4.97
N GLY A 81 42.77 16.51 -5.08
CA GLY A 81 42.58 15.56 -3.96
C GLY A 81 41.40 15.87 -3.03
N THR A 82 40.59 16.92 -3.29
CA THR A 82 39.41 17.27 -2.45
C THR A 82 38.06 17.03 -3.16
N THR A 83 38.08 16.39 -4.31
CA THR A 83 36.86 15.99 -5.05
C THR A 83 36.02 15.06 -4.19
N ASN A 84 34.70 15.28 -4.15
CA ASN A 84 33.75 14.48 -3.41
C ASN A 84 32.81 13.72 -4.33
N ALA A 85 33.10 12.44 -4.56
CA ALA A 85 32.28 11.58 -5.44
C ALA A 85 30.83 11.36 -4.96
N ASN A 86 30.51 11.67 -3.69
CA ASN A 86 29.18 11.51 -3.13
C ASN A 86 28.24 12.72 -3.44
N LEU A 87 28.75 13.77 -4.07
CA LEU A 87 27.98 14.95 -4.45
C LEU A 87 27.97 15.10 -5.98
N ALA A 88 26.82 15.39 -6.55
CA ALA A 88 26.70 15.71 -7.98
C ALA A 88 27.59 16.91 -8.37
N SER A 89 27.73 17.89 -7.48
CA SER A 89 28.61 19.07 -7.60
C SER A 89 30.02 18.85 -7.04
N GLY A 90 30.42 17.60 -6.81
CA GLY A 90 31.63 17.26 -6.03
C GLY A 90 32.98 17.60 -6.69
N GLU A 91 33.01 17.91 -7.98
CA GLU A 91 34.21 18.34 -8.70
C GLU A 91 34.47 19.84 -8.58
N ILE A 92 33.44 20.60 -8.19
CA ILE A 92 33.49 22.06 -8.11
C ILE A 92 33.13 22.57 -6.72
N GLU A 93 33.42 23.83 -6.49
CA GLU A 93 32.98 24.59 -5.33
C GLU A 93 32.65 26.01 -5.74
N LEU A 94 31.87 26.72 -4.94
CA LEU A 94 31.51 28.11 -5.15
C LEU A 94 32.35 28.99 -4.24
N LEU A 95 33.25 29.80 -4.81
CA LEU A 95 33.95 30.85 -4.08
C LEU A 95 32.97 31.98 -3.80
N CYS A 96 32.63 32.20 -2.54
CA CYS A 96 31.68 33.22 -2.12
C CYS A 96 32.18 34.64 -2.42
N LEU A 97 31.40 35.37 -3.16
CA LEU A 97 31.64 36.81 -3.47
C LEU A 97 30.71 37.69 -2.64
N ASP A 98 29.49 37.23 -2.39
CA ASP A 98 28.47 37.93 -1.63
C ASP A 98 27.58 36.93 -0.91
N LEU A 99 27.20 37.20 0.34
CA LEU A 99 26.39 36.39 1.19
C LEU A 99 25.29 37.24 1.85
N GLU A 100 24.06 36.78 1.71
CA GLU A 100 22.90 37.39 2.35
C GLU A 100 22.15 36.33 3.17
N VAL A 101 21.90 36.60 4.45
CA VAL A 101 21.01 35.79 5.29
C VAL A 101 19.57 36.25 5.03
N LEU A 102 18.83 35.47 4.24
CA LEU A 102 17.43 35.78 3.94
C LEU A 102 16.54 35.55 5.17
N ASN A 103 16.85 34.51 5.96
CA ASN A 103 16.14 34.22 7.20
C ASN A 103 16.99 33.35 8.12
N PRO A 104 17.19 33.73 9.38
CA PRO A 104 17.82 32.87 10.36
C PRO A 104 16.86 31.73 10.80
N ALA A 105 17.40 30.66 11.36
CA ALA A 105 16.64 29.56 11.91
C ALA A 105 16.99 29.33 13.39
N VAL A 106 16.01 28.88 14.16
CA VAL A 106 16.29 28.28 15.47
C VAL A 106 16.93 26.91 15.28
N THR A 107 17.56 26.37 16.31
CA THR A 107 18.13 25.02 16.26
C THR A 107 17.03 24.01 15.90
N PRO A 108 17.19 23.20 14.83
CA PRO A 108 16.22 22.20 14.46
C PRO A 108 16.01 21.17 15.59
N PRO A 109 14.81 20.57 15.70
CA PRO A 109 14.51 19.58 16.76
C PRO A 109 15.32 18.29 16.63
N PHE A 110 15.89 18.03 15.45
CA PHE A 110 16.75 16.88 15.15
C PHE A 110 17.66 17.18 13.95
N GLN A 111 18.71 16.40 13.80
CA GLN A 111 19.57 16.47 12.62
C GLN A 111 18.89 15.77 11.44
N LEU A 112 19.04 16.32 10.23
CA LEU A 112 18.38 15.79 9.01
C LEU A 112 18.93 14.43 8.56
N ASP A 113 20.15 14.10 8.98
CA ASP A 113 20.85 12.84 8.71
C ASP A 113 20.69 11.81 9.85
N ASP A 114 19.92 12.10 10.90
CA ASP A 114 19.62 11.14 11.97
C ASP A 114 18.64 10.07 11.45
N GLU A 115 19.08 8.82 11.41
CA GLU A 115 18.29 7.69 10.96
C GLU A 115 17.40 7.08 12.06
N ASN A 116 17.66 7.40 13.34
CA ASN A 116 17.01 6.79 14.50
C ASN A 116 15.85 7.63 15.09
N LEU A 117 15.17 8.39 14.25
CA LEU A 117 14.05 9.22 14.69
C LEU A 117 12.75 8.41 14.83
N SER A 118 12.09 8.55 15.97
CA SER A 118 10.76 7.97 16.15
C SER A 118 9.73 8.61 15.22
N GLU A 119 8.72 7.84 14.80
CA GLU A 119 7.64 8.33 13.95
C GLU A 119 6.94 9.56 14.57
N ASN A 120 6.69 9.56 15.87
CA ASN A 120 6.03 10.68 16.55
C ASN A 120 6.83 11.98 16.43
N VAL A 121 8.14 11.96 16.63
CA VAL A 121 9.01 13.13 16.48
C VAL A 121 8.98 13.64 15.04
N ARG A 122 9.08 12.73 14.06
CA ARG A 122 9.02 13.06 12.64
C ARG A 122 7.67 13.68 12.25
N LEU A 123 6.55 13.15 12.74
CA LEU A 123 5.21 13.66 12.42
C LEU A 123 4.90 14.98 13.15
N THR A 124 5.41 15.19 14.36
CA THR A 124 5.27 16.45 15.10
C THR A 124 6.02 17.58 14.38
N HIS A 125 7.25 17.30 13.94
CA HIS A 125 8.09 18.26 13.24
C HIS A 125 8.16 18.01 11.74
N ARG A 126 7.02 17.68 11.14
CA ARG A 126 6.93 17.18 9.76
C ARG A 126 7.55 18.12 8.72
N VAL A 127 7.48 19.43 8.92
CA VAL A 127 8.10 20.40 8.00
C VAL A 127 9.62 20.21 7.94
N VAL A 128 10.26 19.92 9.06
CA VAL A 128 11.71 19.64 9.13
C VAL A 128 12.02 18.25 8.61
N ASP A 129 11.20 17.23 8.95
CA ASP A 129 11.32 15.87 8.45
C ASP A 129 11.25 15.81 6.91
N LEU A 130 10.39 16.62 6.28
CA LEU A 130 10.28 16.72 4.83
C LEU A 130 11.54 17.28 4.13
N ARG A 131 12.47 17.90 4.87
CA ARG A 131 13.78 18.32 4.36
C ARG A 131 14.79 17.18 4.27
N ARG A 132 14.54 16.05 4.91
CA ARG A 132 15.44 14.90 4.93
C ARG A 132 15.56 14.30 3.53
N PRO A 133 16.77 13.88 3.12
CA PRO A 133 17.00 13.36 1.75
C PRO A 133 16.08 12.20 1.37
N GLN A 134 15.83 11.27 2.32
CA GLN A 134 14.94 10.14 2.06
C GLN A 134 13.48 10.58 1.83
N MET A 135 12.98 11.56 2.57
CA MET A 135 11.63 12.10 2.38
C MET A 135 11.50 12.84 1.05
N GLN A 136 12.52 13.63 0.68
CA GLN A 136 12.60 14.28 -0.63
C GLN A 136 12.58 13.24 -1.75
N LYS A 137 13.39 12.20 -1.66
CA LYS A 137 13.45 11.10 -2.61
C LYS A 137 12.08 10.40 -2.76
N ASN A 138 11.43 10.08 -1.64
CA ASN A 138 10.14 9.39 -1.65
C ASN A 138 9.06 10.24 -2.33
N LEU A 139 8.96 11.53 -1.98
CA LEU A 139 7.96 12.42 -2.58
C LEU A 139 8.25 12.74 -4.05
N MET A 140 9.52 12.84 -4.44
CA MET A 140 9.90 13.00 -5.84
C MET A 140 9.57 11.74 -6.65
N LEU A 141 9.76 10.54 -6.10
CA LEU A 141 9.34 9.30 -6.75
C LEU A 141 7.81 9.24 -6.88
N ARG A 142 7.07 9.63 -5.82
CA ARG A 142 5.60 9.76 -5.88
C ARG A 142 5.16 10.69 -7.02
N TYR A 143 5.79 11.85 -7.14
CA TYR A 143 5.52 12.78 -8.24
C TYR A 143 5.76 12.15 -9.61
N LYS A 144 6.93 11.52 -9.81
CA LYS A 144 7.28 10.85 -11.07
C LYS A 144 6.27 9.74 -11.41
N THR A 145 5.91 8.93 -10.43
CA THR A 145 4.93 7.85 -10.57
C THR A 145 3.57 8.40 -11.00
N ALA A 146 3.06 9.42 -10.32
CA ALA A 146 1.79 10.05 -10.67
C ALA A 146 1.82 10.65 -12.10
N MET A 147 2.93 11.26 -12.48
CA MET A 147 3.09 11.81 -13.84
C MET A 147 3.21 10.73 -14.91
N ALA A 148 3.81 9.58 -14.61
CA ALA A 148 3.85 8.45 -15.54
C ALA A 148 2.43 7.90 -15.79
N PHE A 149 1.61 7.75 -14.76
CA PHE A 149 0.20 7.38 -14.92
C PHE A 149 -0.54 8.40 -15.81
N ARG A 150 -0.41 9.69 -15.55
CA ARG A 150 -1.08 10.73 -16.35
C ARG A 150 -0.68 10.68 -17.82
N ARG A 151 0.62 10.58 -18.12
CA ARG A 151 1.10 10.51 -19.52
C ARG A 151 0.57 9.29 -20.25
N PHE A 152 0.59 8.13 -19.60
CA PHE A 152 0.07 6.91 -20.21
C PHE A 152 -1.43 7.01 -20.48
N LEU A 153 -2.20 7.47 -19.51
CA LEU A 153 -3.66 7.57 -19.61
C LEU A 153 -4.08 8.60 -20.68
N ASP A 154 -3.45 9.76 -20.70
CA ASP A 154 -3.66 10.80 -21.74
C ASP A 154 -3.35 10.25 -23.14
N ALA A 155 -2.19 9.59 -23.31
CA ALA A 155 -1.79 8.98 -24.57
C ALA A 155 -2.74 7.87 -25.06
N ASN A 156 -3.51 7.26 -24.15
CA ASN A 156 -4.49 6.23 -24.45
C ASN A 156 -5.94 6.77 -24.49
N GLY A 157 -6.13 8.08 -24.57
CA GLY A 157 -7.43 8.72 -24.77
C GLY A 157 -8.32 8.77 -23.52
N PHE A 158 -7.74 8.65 -22.33
CA PHE A 158 -8.47 8.87 -21.08
C PHE A 158 -8.59 10.36 -20.78
N ILE A 159 -9.73 10.76 -20.26
CA ILE A 159 -10.05 12.13 -19.90
C ILE A 159 -10.01 12.26 -18.38
N ASP A 160 -9.22 13.20 -17.85
CA ASP A 160 -9.17 13.53 -16.41
C ASP A 160 -10.42 14.36 -16.05
N ILE A 161 -11.34 13.78 -15.28
CA ILE A 161 -12.60 14.42 -14.89
C ILE A 161 -12.74 14.36 -13.37
N GLU A 162 -12.86 15.53 -12.74
CA GLU A 162 -13.09 15.64 -11.31
C GLU A 162 -14.51 15.21 -10.92
N THR A 163 -14.61 14.50 -9.80
CA THR A 163 -15.86 14.08 -9.18
C THR A 163 -16.05 14.76 -7.82
N PRO A 164 -17.28 14.91 -7.32
CA PRO A 164 -17.53 15.64 -6.08
C PRO A 164 -16.86 15.00 -4.87
N MET A 165 -16.33 15.84 -3.95
CA MET A 165 -15.91 15.45 -2.60
C MET A 165 -17.07 15.51 -1.60
N LEU A 166 -18.04 16.38 -1.79
CA LEU A 166 -19.26 16.43 -0.99
C LEU A 166 -20.34 15.61 -1.67
N THR A 167 -20.48 14.36 -1.27
CA THR A 167 -21.39 13.38 -1.89
C THR A 167 -22.50 12.95 -0.93
N LYS A 168 -23.38 12.11 -1.41
CA LYS A 168 -24.34 11.40 -0.59
C LYS A 168 -23.68 10.18 0.06
N SER A 169 -24.03 9.88 1.31
CA SER A 169 -23.60 8.64 1.97
C SER A 169 -24.10 7.42 1.19
N THR A 170 -23.16 6.56 0.81
CA THR A 170 -23.44 5.30 0.12
C THR A 170 -22.59 4.21 0.74
N PRO A 171 -23.17 3.05 1.10
CA PRO A 171 -22.41 1.96 1.73
C PRO A 171 -21.52 1.27 0.68
N GLU A 172 -20.20 1.47 0.80
CA GLU A 172 -19.18 0.84 -0.04
C GLU A 172 -18.22 -0.08 0.76
N GLY A 173 -18.61 -0.46 1.99
CA GLY A 173 -17.82 -1.37 2.83
C GLY A 173 -17.23 -0.74 4.09
N ALA A 174 -16.65 0.46 4.02
CA ALA A 174 -16.17 1.21 5.19
C ALA A 174 -17.25 2.17 5.72
N ARG A 175 -16.99 2.79 6.87
CA ARG A 175 -17.82 3.91 7.35
C ARG A 175 -17.44 5.19 6.62
N ASP A 176 -18.44 6.05 6.38
CA ASP A 176 -18.25 7.35 5.76
C ASP A 176 -17.82 8.40 6.77
N TYR A 177 -16.96 9.34 6.35
CA TYR A 177 -16.80 10.62 7.04
C TYR A 177 -17.95 11.54 6.67
N LEU A 178 -18.69 12.03 7.66
CA LEU A 178 -19.86 12.88 7.47
C LEU A 178 -19.49 14.36 7.63
N VAL A 179 -20.02 15.19 6.73
CA VAL A 179 -19.85 16.65 6.75
C VAL A 179 -21.24 17.29 6.90
N PRO A 180 -21.54 17.95 8.01
CA PRO A 180 -22.87 18.54 8.23
C PRO A 180 -23.13 19.70 7.28
N SER A 181 -24.36 19.81 6.78
CA SER A 181 -24.81 20.92 5.95
C SER A 181 -25.30 22.08 6.81
N ARG A 182 -24.74 23.29 6.62
CA ARG A 182 -25.27 24.50 7.26
C ARG A 182 -26.58 24.97 6.64
N VAL A 183 -26.77 24.74 5.35
CA VAL A 183 -27.92 25.20 4.59
C VAL A 183 -29.13 24.30 4.81
N HIS A 184 -28.90 23.00 4.95
CA HIS A 184 -29.91 21.98 5.17
C HIS A 184 -29.75 21.40 6.58
N GLY A 185 -30.37 22.01 7.57
CA GLY A 185 -30.24 21.61 8.98
C GLY A 185 -30.65 20.15 9.21
N GLY A 186 -29.79 19.40 9.84
CA GLY A 186 -29.98 17.96 10.10
C GLY A 186 -29.60 17.03 8.95
N GLU A 187 -29.15 17.58 7.81
CA GLU A 187 -28.63 16.77 6.68
C GLU A 187 -27.12 16.83 6.60
N PHE A 188 -26.52 15.77 6.02
CA PHE A 188 -25.07 15.60 5.93
C PHE A 188 -24.66 15.23 4.51
N PHE A 189 -23.54 15.80 4.07
CA PHE A 189 -22.74 15.21 3.01
C PHE A 189 -21.87 14.09 3.59
N ALA A 190 -21.41 13.19 2.72
CA ALA A 190 -20.37 12.24 3.03
C ALA A 190 -19.14 12.51 2.15
N LEU A 191 -17.93 12.27 2.68
CA LEU A 191 -16.74 12.23 1.86
C LEU A 191 -16.65 10.88 1.14
N PRO A 192 -16.29 10.84 -0.17
CA PRO A 192 -16.37 9.62 -0.97
C PRO A 192 -15.32 8.59 -0.54
N GLN A 193 -15.74 7.34 -0.44
CA GLN A 193 -14.82 6.20 -0.26
C GLN A 193 -14.07 5.88 -1.55
N SER A 194 -14.70 6.15 -2.68
CA SER A 194 -14.16 6.08 -4.05
C SER A 194 -15.09 6.87 -4.98
N PRO A 195 -14.67 7.22 -6.21
CA PRO A 195 -15.55 7.83 -7.21
C PRO A 195 -16.43 6.81 -7.96
N GLN A 196 -16.65 5.61 -7.43
CA GLN A 196 -17.27 4.46 -8.13
C GLN A 196 -18.58 4.81 -8.84
N LEU A 197 -19.52 5.46 -8.15
CA LEU A 197 -20.83 5.77 -8.73
C LEU A 197 -20.72 6.83 -9.83
N PHE A 198 -19.90 7.84 -9.61
CA PHE A 198 -19.71 8.94 -10.57
C PHE A 198 -19.01 8.48 -11.84
N LYS A 199 -17.98 7.63 -11.76
CA LYS A 199 -17.31 7.13 -12.94
C LYS A 199 -18.21 6.23 -13.81
N GLN A 200 -19.10 5.44 -13.18
CA GLN A 200 -20.12 4.71 -13.92
C GLN A 200 -21.10 5.65 -14.63
N MET A 201 -21.54 6.72 -13.96
CA MET A 201 -22.41 7.73 -14.59
C MET A 201 -21.71 8.46 -15.73
N LEU A 202 -20.38 8.68 -15.67
CA LEU A 202 -19.60 9.24 -16.76
C LEU A 202 -19.56 8.31 -17.98
N MET A 203 -19.56 6.99 -17.78
CA MET A 203 -19.70 6.04 -18.89
C MET A 203 -21.09 6.12 -19.53
N VAL A 204 -22.14 6.20 -18.72
CA VAL A 204 -23.52 6.43 -19.22
C VAL A 204 -23.62 7.76 -19.96
N ALA A 205 -22.90 8.78 -19.52
CA ALA A 205 -22.83 10.09 -20.17
C ALA A 205 -22.01 10.11 -21.48
N GLY A 206 -21.34 8.99 -21.82
CA GLY A 206 -20.65 8.83 -23.09
C GLY A 206 -19.20 9.33 -23.11
N PHE A 207 -18.55 9.51 -21.95
CA PHE A 207 -17.14 9.93 -21.90
C PHE A 207 -16.16 8.80 -22.27
N ASP A 208 -16.60 7.57 -22.34
CA ASP A 208 -15.90 6.40 -22.87
C ASP A 208 -14.65 5.96 -22.07
N ARG A 209 -13.71 6.84 -21.80
CA ARG A 209 -12.49 6.58 -21.02
C ARG A 209 -12.25 7.71 -20.03
N TYR A 210 -12.41 7.40 -18.76
CA TYR A 210 -12.24 8.32 -17.64
C TYR A 210 -11.06 7.90 -16.76
N TYR A 211 -10.34 8.87 -16.22
CA TYR A 211 -9.49 8.65 -15.07
C TYR A 211 -9.49 9.85 -14.13
N GLN A 212 -9.01 9.63 -12.91
CA GLN A 212 -8.74 10.68 -11.94
C GLN A 212 -7.67 10.21 -10.94
N ILE A 213 -6.73 11.07 -10.58
CA ILE A 213 -5.91 10.85 -9.38
C ILE A 213 -6.60 11.59 -8.23
N VAL A 214 -7.30 10.82 -7.39
CA VAL A 214 -8.34 11.33 -6.49
C VAL A 214 -8.10 10.97 -5.03
N LYS A 215 -8.50 11.88 -4.11
CA LYS A 215 -8.57 11.58 -2.70
C LYS A 215 -9.79 10.73 -2.39
N CYS A 216 -9.57 9.70 -1.57
CA CYS A 216 -10.60 8.82 -1.04
C CYS A 216 -10.54 8.81 0.48
N PHE A 217 -11.69 8.56 1.13
CA PHE A 217 -11.83 8.68 2.58
C PHE A 217 -12.54 7.45 3.14
N ARG A 218 -11.95 6.82 4.17
CA ARG A 218 -12.55 5.66 4.84
C ARG A 218 -12.32 5.76 6.34
N ASP A 219 -13.39 5.74 7.11
CA ASP A 219 -13.35 5.70 8.57
C ASP A 219 -13.31 4.24 9.03
N GLU A 220 -12.12 3.68 9.06
CA GLU A 220 -11.85 2.30 9.46
C GLU A 220 -10.62 2.20 10.37
N ASP A 221 -10.42 1.05 10.98
CA ASP A 221 -9.25 0.82 11.83
C ASP A 221 -7.95 0.91 11.02
N LEU A 222 -7.06 1.78 11.45
CA LEU A 222 -5.83 2.09 10.73
C LEU A 222 -4.72 1.09 11.08
N ARG A 223 -4.01 0.67 10.05
CA ARG A 223 -2.81 -0.19 10.10
C ARG A 223 -1.62 0.54 9.47
N ALA A 224 -0.47 -0.11 9.42
CA ALA A 224 0.75 0.46 8.80
C ALA A 224 0.57 0.84 7.31
N ASP A 225 -0.35 0.16 6.62
CA ASP A 225 -0.67 0.29 5.19
C ASP A 225 -1.98 1.03 4.90
N ARG A 226 -2.61 1.64 5.93
CA ARG A 226 -3.90 2.33 5.81
C ARG A 226 -3.86 3.74 6.35
N GLN A 227 -4.60 4.64 5.70
CA GLN A 227 -4.81 6.02 6.09
C GLN A 227 -6.32 6.36 5.98
N PRO A 228 -6.86 7.26 6.83
CA PRO A 228 -8.27 7.66 6.73
C PRO A 228 -8.53 8.46 5.46
N GLU A 229 -7.53 9.10 4.91
CA GLU A 229 -7.50 9.73 3.59
C GLU A 229 -6.30 9.23 2.79
N PHE A 230 -6.54 8.77 1.59
CA PHE A 230 -5.53 8.19 0.71
C PHE A 230 -5.79 8.59 -0.75
N THR A 231 -4.86 8.25 -1.63
CA THR A 231 -4.97 8.63 -3.06
C THR A 231 -5.10 7.40 -3.93
N GLN A 232 -6.09 7.41 -4.80
CA GLN A 232 -6.25 6.41 -5.86
C GLN A 232 -5.92 7.00 -7.24
N VAL A 233 -5.36 6.18 -8.12
CA VAL A 233 -5.47 6.35 -9.56
C VAL A 233 -6.66 5.54 -9.99
N ASP A 234 -7.76 6.21 -10.29
CA ASP A 234 -9.04 5.58 -10.62
C ASP A 234 -9.34 5.74 -12.10
N LEU A 235 -9.82 4.68 -12.73
CA LEU A 235 -10.14 4.67 -14.15
C LEU A 235 -11.39 3.83 -14.46
N GLU A 236 -12.07 4.19 -15.55
CA GLU A 236 -13.23 3.47 -16.07
C GLU A 236 -13.25 3.55 -17.59
N THR A 237 -13.70 2.47 -18.25
CA THR A 237 -13.77 2.35 -19.71
C THR A 237 -15.12 1.78 -20.14
N SER A 238 -15.63 2.24 -21.28
CA SER A 238 -16.77 1.67 -21.95
C SER A 238 -16.32 0.68 -23.04
N PHE A 239 -17.19 -0.30 -23.36
CA PHE A 239 -17.04 -1.24 -24.46
C PHE A 239 -15.75 -2.08 -24.43
N MET A 240 -15.19 -2.32 -23.26
CA MET A 240 -14.06 -3.22 -23.04
C MET A 240 -14.45 -4.35 -22.08
N ASP A 241 -13.99 -5.54 -22.38
CA ASP A 241 -14.12 -6.70 -21.49
C ASP A 241 -12.97 -6.76 -20.47
N GLU A 242 -13.04 -7.72 -19.55
CA GLU A 242 -12.04 -7.90 -18.49
C GLU A 242 -10.62 -8.16 -19.02
N PHE A 243 -10.50 -8.82 -20.16
CA PHE A 243 -9.20 -9.14 -20.76
C PHE A 243 -8.56 -7.90 -21.40
N GLN A 244 -9.38 -7.11 -22.10
CA GLN A 244 -8.94 -5.85 -22.71
C GLN A 244 -8.55 -4.82 -21.64
N ILE A 245 -9.35 -4.70 -20.56
CA ILE A 245 -9.04 -3.80 -19.46
C ILE A 245 -7.75 -4.22 -18.76
N THR A 246 -7.60 -5.50 -18.42
CA THR A 246 -6.41 -5.98 -17.72
C THR A 246 -5.16 -5.90 -18.61
N ALA A 247 -5.26 -6.10 -19.93
CA ALA A 247 -4.14 -5.92 -20.85
C ALA A 247 -3.67 -4.45 -20.91
N LEU A 248 -4.61 -3.51 -21.03
CA LEU A 248 -4.31 -2.07 -21.01
C LEU A 248 -3.63 -1.65 -19.70
N VAL A 249 -4.13 -2.16 -18.57
CA VAL A 249 -3.62 -1.89 -17.24
C VAL A 249 -2.23 -2.50 -17.03
N GLU A 250 -1.98 -3.69 -17.58
CA GLU A 250 -0.66 -4.33 -17.57
C GLU A 250 0.38 -3.48 -18.29
N ASP A 251 0.06 -3.00 -19.49
CA ASP A 251 0.94 -2.09 -20.23
C ASP A 251 1.20 -0.79 -19.46
N MET A 252 0.17 -0.23 -18.83
CA MET A 252 0.29 0.97 -17.99
C MET A 252 1.27 0.76 -16.83
N ILE A 253 1.13 -0.31 -16.07
CA ILE A 253 2.01 -0.59 -14.92
C ILE A 253 3.44 -0.84 -15.37
N ARG A 254 3.65 -1.52 -16.49
CA ARG A 254 4.99 -1.72 -17.07
C ARG A 254 5.65 -0.39 -17.43
N VAL A 255 4.93 0.52 -18.09
CA VAL A 255 5.42 1.86 -18.41
C VAL A 255 5.72 2.68 -17.15
N VAL A 256 4.83 2.65 -16.16
CA VAL A 256 5.03 3.36 -14.88
C VAL A 256 6.29 2.89 -14.15
N PHE A 257 6.53 1.58 -14.06
CA PHE A 257 7.74 1.03 -13.44
C PHE A 257 9.00 1.37 -14.23
N GLN A 258 8.93 1.32 -15.56
CA GLN A 258 10.06 1.68 -16.41
C GLN A 258 10.42 3.16 -16.26
N GLU A 259 9.44 4.07 -16.26
CA GLU A 259 9.70 5.51 -16.14
C GLU A 259 10.11 5.95 -14.74
N ALA A 260 9.52 5.35 -13.70
CA ALA A 260 9.76 5.75 -12.32
C ALA A 260 11.04 5.15 -11.73
N LEU A 261 11.34 3.88 -12.05
CA LEU A 261 12.40 3.09 -11.44
C LEU A 261 13.44 2.55 -12.44
N ALA A 262 13.24 2.70 -13.75
CA ALA A 262 14.00 2.01 -14.79
C ALA A 262 13.95 0.47 -14.63
N VAL A 263 12.82 -0.07 -14.17
CA VAL A 263 12.59 -1.50 -13.96
C VAL A 263 11.68 -2.03 -15.06
N GLU A 264 12.11 -3.08 -15.72
CA GLU A 264 11.29 -3.83 -16.68
C GLU A 264 10.54 -4.95 -15.94
N LEU A 265 9.21 -4.89 -15.98
CA LEU A 265 8.34 -5.96 -15.46
C LEU A 265 8.13 -7.05 -16.50
N PRO A 266 7.84 -8.31 -16.10
CA PRO A 266 7.55 -9.39 -17.05
C PRO A 266 6.36 -9.07 -17.95
N SER A 267 6.25 -9.75 -19.08
CA SER A 267 5.09 -9.67 -19.97
C SER A 267 4.86 -11.03 -20.63
N PRO A 268 3.64 -11.55 -20.64
CA PRO A 268 2.47 -11.09 -19.90
C PRO A 268 2.58 -11.34 -18.39
N PHE A 269 1.75 -10.66 -17.58
CA PHE A 269 1.63 -10.99 -16.16
C PHE A 269 0.94 -12.35 -16.00
N PRO A 270 1.42 -13.20 -15.08
CA PRO A 270 0.74 -14.44 -14.74
C PRO A 270 -0.72 -14.18 -14.30
N ARG A 271 -1.59 -15.15 -14.55
CA ARG A 271 -3.00 -15.11 -14.12
C ARG A 271 -3.34 -16.39 -13.35
N MET A 272 -4.08 -16.26 -12.28
CA MET A 272 -4.69 -17.40 -11.59
C MET A 272 -6.07 -17.02 -11.03
N THR A 273 -6.91 -18.02 -10.85
CA THR A 273 -8.21 -17.81 -10.20
C THR A 273 -8.05 -17.60 -8.71
N TYR A 274 -9.00 -16.91 -8.09
CA TYR A 274 -9.08 -16.77 -6.62
C TYR A 274 -8.99 -18.14 -5.93
N ALA A 275 -9.75 -19.14 -6.41
CA ALA A 275 -9.71 -20.48 -5.84
C ALA A 275 -8.30 -21.10 -5.88
N THR A 276 -7.57 -20.92 -6.99
CA THR A 276 -6.18 -21.38 -7.13
C THR A 276 -5.25 -20.65 -6.18
N ALA A 277 -5.37 -19.32 -6.05
CA ALA A 277 -4.56 -18.51 -5.16
C ALA A 277 -4.77 -18.92 -3.69
N MET A 278 -6.02 -19.06 -3.28
CA MET A 278 -6.37 -19.54 -1.93
C MET A 278 -5.93 -20.98 -1.68
N GLY A 279 -6.07 -21.85 -2.69
CA GLY A 279 -5.66 -23.26 -2.61
C GLY A 279 -4.16 -23.42 -2.42
N ARG A 280 -3.35 -22.71 -3.23
CA ARG A 280 -1.88 -22.85 -3.25
C ARG A 280 -1.15 -22.01 -2.22
N PHE A 281 -1.68 -20.86 -1.83
CA PHE A 281 -0.96 -19.87 -1.04
C PHE A 281 -1.71 -19.38 0.21
N GLY A 282 -3.00 -19.66 0.32
CA GLY A 282 -3.86 -19.17 1.41
C GLY A 282 -4.10 -17.65 1.35
N SER A 283 -3.95 -17.03 0.18
CA SER A 283 -4.09 -15.58 0.01
C SER A 283 -4.58 -15.24 -1.40
N ASP A 284 -5.45 -14.25 -1.51
CA ASP A 284 -5.90 -13.62 -2.76
C ASP A 284 -4.84 -12.70 -3.40
N LYS A 285 -3.74 -12.42 -2.70
CA LYS A 285 -2.61 -11.60 -3.12
C LYS A 285 -1.28 -12.26 -2.74
N PRO A 286 -0.98 -13.45 -3.25
CA PRO A 286 0.19 -14.18 -2.81
C PRO A 286 1.50 -13.49 -3.20
N ASP A 287 2.48 -13.51 -2.29
CA ASP A 287 3.85 -13.12 -2.61
C ASP A 287 4.53 -14.24 -3.40
N LEU A 288 4.57 -14.09 -4.72
CA LEU A 288 5.15 -15.10 -5.62
C LEU A 288 6.68 -15.15 -5.59
N ARG A 289 7.34 -14.22 -4.90
CA ARG A 289 8.78 -14.29 -4.63
C ARG A 289 9.10 -15.46 -3.71
N VAL A 290 8.18 -15.81 -2.81
CA VAL A 290 8.32 -16.97 -1.92
C VAL A 290 7.87 -18.22 -2.67
N LYS A 291 8.81 -19.13 -2.97
CA LYS A 291 8.57 -20.37 -3.75
C LYS A 291 8.10 -21.54 -2.88
N LEU A 292 7.34 -21.26 -1.84
CA LEU A 292 6.67 -22.24 -0.98
C LEU A 292 5.19 -22.28 -1.32
N GLU A 293 4.59 -23.47 -1.40
CA GLU A 293 3.19 -23.68 -1.71
C GLU A 293 2.53 -24.64 -0.73
N PHE A 294 1.21 -24.52 -0.59
CA PHE A 294 0.44 -25.47 0.17
C PHE A 294 0.26 -26.78 -0.58
N THR A 295 0.19 -27.86 0.18
CA THR A 295 -0.27 -29.16 -0.28
C THR A 295 -1.57 -29.49 0.39
N GLU A 296 -2.62 -29.77 -0.39
CA GLU A 296 -3.94 -30.12 0.13
C GLU A 296 -3.94 -31.56 0.63
N LEU A 297 -4.42 -31.78 1.86
CA LEU A 297 -4.43 -33.06 2.53
C LEU A 297 -5.78 -33.40 3.19
N THR A 298 -6.81 -32.55 3.05
CA THR A 298 -8.11 -32.73 3.74
C THR A 298 -8.73 -34.10 3.47
N ASP A 299 -8.71 -34.56 2.22
CA ASP A 299 -9.22 -35.87 1.83
C ASP A 299 -8.50 -37.04 2.51
N LEU A 300 -7.17 -36.96 2.58
CA LEU A 300 -6.33 -37.97 3.20
C LEU A 300 -6.56 -38.04 4.73
N MET A 301 -6.81 -36.90 5.36
CA MET A 301 -6.93 -36.80 6.82
C MET A 301 -8.27 -37.29 7.38
N LYS A 302 -9.26 -37.60 6.54
CA LYS A 302 -10.53 -38.21 6.94
C LYS A 302 -10.36 -39.61 7.56
N THR A 303 -9.27 -40.29 7.23
CA THR A 303 -8.99 -41.66 7.68
C THR A 303 -7.94 -41.75 8.79
N VAL A 304 -7.34 -40.59 9.20
CA VAL A 304 -6.27 -40.57 10.19
C VAL A 304 -6.80 -40.69 11.61
N GLU A 305 -6.05 -41.33 12.51
CA GLU A 305 -6.43 -41.45 13.92
C GLU A 305 -6.18 -40.16 14.74
N PHE A 306 -5.37 -39.25 14.22
CA PHE A 306 -5.10 -37.99 14.89
C PHE A 306 -6.33 -37.08 14.89
N LYS A 307 -6.99 -36.99 16.05
CA LYS A 307 -8.30 -36.35 16.22
C LYS A 307 -8.37 -34.92 15.68
N VAL A 308 -7.29 -34.12 15.79
CA VAL A 308 -7.26 -32.73 15.33
C VAL A 308 -7.42 -32.65 13.81
N PHE A 309 -6.68 -33.50 13.09
CA PHE A 309 -6.73 -33.51 11.62
C PHE A 309 -8.07 -34.07 11.12
N ARG A 310 -8.52 -35.16 11.75
CA ARG A 310 -9.79 -35.77 11.38
C ARG A 310 -10.97 -34.84 11.63
N ALA A 311 -11.00 -34.15 12.78
CA ALA A 311 -12.07 -33.19 13.08
C ALA A 311 -12.11 -32.03 12.08
N ALA A 312 -10.95 -31.51 11.65
CA ALA A 312 -10.89 -30.49 10.63
C ALA A 312 -11.30 -31.01 9.24
N ALA A 313 -10.91 -32.26 8.91
CA ALA A 313 -11.25 -32.87 7.63
C ALA A 313 -12.75 -33.26 7.50
N ASP A 314 -13.41 -33.57 8.62
CA ASP A 314 -14.84 -33.91 8.67
C ASP A 314 -15.73 -32.67 8.87
N MET A 315 -15.15 -31.52 9.20
CA MET A 315 -15.86 -30.25 9.40
C MET A 315 -16.31 -29.66 8.06
N GLU A 316 -17.54 -29.18 8.00
CA GLU A 316 -17.99 -28.38 6.86
C GLU A 316 -17.18 -27.08 6.74
N GLY A 317 -16.58 -26.84 5.55
CA GLY A 317 -15.65 -25.72 5.37
C GLY A 317 -14.32 -25.87 6.11
N GLY A 318 -14.00 -27.05 6.61
CA GLY A 318 -12.72 -27.38 7.23
C GLY A 318 -11.64 -27.69 6.19
N ARG A 319 -10.38 -27.51 6.58
CA ARG A 319 -9.21 -27.73 5.73
C ARG A 319 -8.05 -28.30 6.52
N VAL A 320 -7.33 -29.24 5.91
CA VAL A 320 -6.00 -29.66 6.36
C VAL A 320 -5.01 -29.45 5.21
N ALA A 321 -4.07 -28.52 5.41
CA ALA A 321 -3.06 -28.21 4.41
C ALA A 321 -1.66 -28.33 5.02
N ALA A 322 -0.71 -28.78 4.21
CA ALA A 322 0.70 -28.87 4.57
C ALA A 322 1.52 -27.77 3.89
N LEU A 323 2.56 -27.30 4.58
CA LEU A 323 3.58 -26.40 4.07
C LEU A 323 4.96 -27.04 4.23
N ARG A 324 5.55 -27.48 3.13
CA ARG A 324 6.92 -28.03 3.12
C ARG A 324 7.95 -26.91 3.17
N ILE A 325 8.93 -27.06 4.07
CA ILE A 325 10.09 -26.17 4.19
C ILE A 325 11.34 -26.96 3.80
N PRO A 326 11.92 -26.73 2.62
CA PRO A 326 13.16 -27.37 2.21
C PRO A 326 14.28 -27.11 3.22
N GLY A 327 15.01 -28.16 3.64
CA GLY A 327 16.08 -28.05 4.64
C GLY A 327 15.62 -27.70 6.07
N GLY A 328 14.32 -27.62 6.30
CA GLY A 328 13.72 -27.15 7.56
C GLY A 328 13.88 -28.09 8.76
N ALA A 329 14.37 -29.33 8.58
CA ALA A 329 14.65 -30.24 9.71
C ALA A 329 15.69 -29.68 10.68
N THR A 330 16.51 -28.72 10.23
CA THR A 330 17.52 -28.01 11.02
C THR A 330 16.94 -26.99 11.99
N LEU A 331 15.67 -26.59 11.81
CA LEU A 331 15.00 -25.65 12.71
C LEU A 331 15.01 -26.18 14.14
N SER A 332 15.44 -25.34 15.07
CA SER A 332 15.44 -25.65 16.50
C SER A 332 14.01 -25.74 17.05
N ARG A 333 13.85 -26.37 18.19
CA ARG A 333 12.57 -26.42 18.88
C ARG A 333 12.03 -25.01 19.21
N LYS A 334 12.93 -24.11 19.61
CA LYS A 334 12.56 -22.72 19.91
C LYS A 334 11.99 -22.02 18.68
N GLU A 335 12.60 -22.13 17.53
CA GLU A 335 12.08 -21.53 16.28
C GLU A 335 10.71 -22.10 15.91
N ILE A 336 10.50 -23.41 16.10
CA ILE A 336 9.18 -24.03 15.85
C ILE A 336 8.13 -23.53 16.86
N ASP A 337 8.53 -23.38 18.14
CA ASP A 337 7.64 -22.82 19.17
C ASP A 337 7.31 -21.33 18.87
N ASP A 338 8.27 -20.54 18.42
CA ASP A 338 8.06 -19.15 17.98
C ASP A 338 7.09 -19.06 16.78
N TYR A 339 7.22 -19.96 15.79
CA TYR A 339 6.26 -20.05 14.67
C TYR A 339 4.88 -20.52 15.13
N THR A 340 4.81 -21.39 16.13
CA THR A 340 3.54 -21.83 16.72
C THR A 340 2.82 -20.66 17.41
N GLN A 341 3.54 -19.80 18.13
CA GLN A 341 2.97 -18.58 18.70
C GLN A 341 2.52 -17.60 17.61
N PHE A 342 3.32 -17.46 16.55
CA PHE A 342 3.00 -16.58 15.44
C PHE A 342 1.68 -16.98 14.74
N VAL A 343 1.48 -18.25 14.40
CA VAL A 343 0.23 -18.70 13.77
C VAL A 343 -0.98 -18.57 14.70
N GLY A 344 -0.75 -18.58 16.02
CA GLY A 344 -1.79 -18.32 17.02
C GLY A 344 -2.43 -16.94 16.90
N ILE A 345 -1.71 -15.93 16.41
CA ILE A 345 -2.23 -14.58 16.16
C ILE A 345 -3.37 -14.61 15.13
N TYR A 346 -3.34 -15.59 14.21
CA TYR A 346 -4.33 -15.80 13.16
C TYR A 346 -5.42 -16.81 13.54
N GLY A 347 -5.49 -17.20 14.82
CA GLY A 347 -6.52 -18.07 15.35
C GLY A 347 -6.19 -19.57 15.30
N ALA A 348 -5.01 -19.97 14.81
CA ALA A 348 -4.60 -21.38 14.85
C ALA A 348 -4.34 -21.83 16.29
N LYS A 349 -4.88 -23.00 16.67
CA LYS A 349 -4.75 -23.56 18.03
C LYS A 349 -3.42 -24.27 18.27
N GLY A 350 -2.64 -24.48 17.23
CA GLY A 350 -1.33 -25.12 17.25
C GLY A 350 -0.75 -25.27 15.85
N LEU A 351 0.50 -25.71 15.79
CA LEU A 351 1.23 -25.93 14.55
C LEU A 351 1.89 -27.31 14.61
N ALA A 352 1.20 -28.32 14.06
CA ALA A 352 1.78 -29.65 13.94
C ALA A 352 2.89 -29.66 12.89
N TYR A 353 3.90 -30.51 13.06
CA TYR A 353 5.00 -30.63 12.12
C TYR A 353 5.55 -32.04 12.03
N ILE A 354 6.24 -32.33 10.92
CA ILE A 354 7.03 -33.56 10.72
C ILE A 354 8.40 -33.14 10.18
N LYS A 355 9.48 -33.57 10.85
CA LYS A 355 10.84 -33.53 10.29
C LYS A 355 11.11 -34.82 9.52
N VAL A 356 11.59 -34.69 8.29
CA VAL A 356 11.95 -35.82 7.43
C VAL A 356 13.44 -36.05 7.55
N ASN A 357 13.85 -36.97 8.44
CA ASN A 357 15.28 -37.27 8.64
C ASN A 357 15.80 -38.26 7.58
N GLU A 358 15.04 -39.32 7.28
CA GLU A 358 15.41 -40.35 6.31
C GLU A 358 14.17 -40.95 5.64
N LYS A 359 13.76 -40.37 4.51
CA LYS A 359 12.53 -40.71 3.78
C LYS A 359 12.43 -42.21 3.44
N ALA A 360 13.55 -42.81 3.08
CA ALA A 360 13.61 -44.22 2.67
C ALA A 360 13.20 -45.21 3.79
N ARG A 361 13.25 -44.78 5.05
CA ARG A 361 12.81 -45.59 6.22
C ARG A 361 11.34 -45.47 6.53
N GLY A 362 10.58 -44.75 5.71
CA GLY A 362 9.15 -44.52 5.96
C GLY A 362 8.89 -43.85 7.32
N VAL A 363 7.93 -44.34 8.07
CA VAL A 363 7.54 -43.79 9.38
C VAL A 363 8.71 -43.68 10.37
N GLU A 364 9.61 -44.66 10.38
CA GLU A 364 10.80 -44.66 11.27
C GLU A 364 11.82 -43.57 10.98
N GLY A 365 11.83 -43.04 9.74
CA GLY A 365 12.68 -41.94 9.31
C GLY A 365 12.08 -40.56 9.60
N LEU A 366 10.88 -40.50 10.20
CA LEU A 366 10.17 -39.26 10.51
C LEU A 366 10.23 -38.95 12.00
N GLN A 367 10.40 -37.68 12.32
CA GLN A 367 10.43 -37.20 13.71
C GLN A 367 9.30 -36.20 13.97
N SER A 368 8.34 -36.60 14.79
CA SER A 368 7.21 -35.74 15.20
C SER A 368 6.37 -36.40 16.31
N PRO A 369 5.72 -35.60 17.16
CA PRO A 369 4.73 -36.12 18.13
C PRO A 369 3.51 -36.76 17.48
N ILE A 370 3.19 -36.40 16.19
CA ILE A 370 1.99 -36.92 15.52
C ILE A 370 2.24 -38.22 14.74
N VAL A 371 3.49 -38.59 14.49
CA VAL A 371 3.85 -39.78 13.70
C VAL A 371 3.20 -41.06 14.22
N LYS A 372 3.04 -41.22 15.54
CA LYS A 372 2.40 -42.39 16.17
C LYS A 372 0.92 -42.57 15.79
N PHE A 373 0.29 -41.57 15.19
CA PHE A 373 -1.11 -41.63 14.74
C PHE A 373 -1.21 -41.81 13.20
N LEU A 374 -0.08 -41.93 12.50
CA LEU A 374 -0.02 -42.09 11.06
C LEU A 374 0.28 -43.55 10.72
N THR A 375 -0.50 -44.14 9.82
CA THR A 375 -0.14 -45.41 9.22
C THR A 375 1.00 -45.23 8.22
N PRO A 376 1.77 -46.28 7.87
CA PRO A 376 2.80 -46.20 6.85
C PRO A 376 2.30 -45.67 5.52
N GLU A 377 1.09 -46.02 5.11
CA GLU A 377 0.43 -45.60 3.87
C GLU A 377 0.12 -44.11 3.90
N ILE A 378 -0.42 -43.60 4.99
CA ILE A 378 -0.73 -42.19 5.18
C ILE A 378 0.57 -41.36 5.19
N ALA A 379 1.59 -41.83 5.90
CA ALA A 379 2.90 -41.16 5.94
C ALA A 379 3.55 -41.11 4.54
N ALA A 380 3.51 -42.22 3.80
CA ALA A 380 4.01 -42.28 2.45
C ALA A 380 3.29 -41.32 1.50
N GLU A 381 1.95 -41.22 1.63
CA GLU A 381 1.13 -40.34 0.80
C GLU A 381 1.38 -38.85 1.14
N ILE A 382 1.56 -38.49 2.42
CA ILE A 382 1.98 -37.14 2.83
C ILE A 382 3.32 -36.79 2.17
N LEU A 383 4.32 -37.66 2.26
CA LEU A 383 5.64 -37.44 1.68
C LEU A 383 5.60 -37.35 0.14
N ALA A 384 4.72 -38.12 -0.50
CA ALA A 384 4.53 -38.09 -1.95
C ALA A 384 3.89 -36.78 -2.40
N ARG A 385 2.76 -36.40 -1.79
CA ARG A 385 2.03 -35.17 -2.14
C ARG A 385 2.83 -33.90 -1.87
N THR A 386 3.53 -33.83 -0.74
CA THR A 386 4.38 -32.68 -0.40
C THR A 386 5.69 -32.63 -1.17
N GLY A 387 6.09 -33.74 -1.81
CA GLY A 387 7.38 -33.86 -2.46
C GLY A 387 8.57 -33.76 -1.49
N ALA A 388 8.35 -34.04 -0.21
CA ALA A 388 9.36 -33.87 0.83
C ALA A 388 10.55 -34.80 0.62
N GLN A 389 11.75 -34.29 0.96
CA GLN A 389 13.05 -34.96 0.86
C GLN A 389 13.70 -35.05 2.23
N ASP A 390 14.80 -35.79 2.33
CA ASP A 390 15.60 -35.84 3.54
C ASP A 390 16.08 -34.44 3.93
N GLY A 391 15.96 -34.10 5.20
CA GLY A 391 16.29 -32.81 5.74
C GLY A 391 15.17 -31.76 5.70
N ASP A 392 14.00 -32.09 5.13
CA ASP A 392 12.87 -31.17 5.09
C ASP A 392 12.04 -31.17 6.38
N LEU A 393 11.26 -30.12 6.55
CA LEU A 393 10.23 -30.03 7.57
C LEU A 393 8.88 -29.73 6.90
N ILE A 394 7.83 -30.37 7.37
CA ILE A 394 6.45 -30.15 6.91
C ILE A 394 5.66 -29.61 8.07
N PHE A 395 5.10 -28.39 7.95
CA PHE A 395 4.10 -27.84 8.86
C PHE A 395 2.70 -28.18 8.40
N PHE A 396 1.75 -28.26 9.34
CA PHE A 396 0.34 -28.55 9.05
C PHE A 396 -0.57 -27.51 9.68
N GLY A 397 -1.53 -27.01 8.90
CA GLY A 397 -2.70 -26.28 9.38
C GLY A 397 -3.93 -27.18 9.33
N ALA A 398 -4.73 -27.20 10.39
CA ALA A 398 -5.94 -28.00 10.48
C ALA A 398 -7.00 -27.27 11.32
N ASP A 399 -7.98 -26.65 10.66
CA ASP A 399 -9.11 -25.92 11.26
C ASP A 399 -10.11 -25.55 10.14
N LYS A 400 -11.01 -24.57 10.37
CA LYS A 400 -11.77 -23.91 9.29
C LYS A 400 -10.82 -23.41 8.21
N ALA A 401 -11.20 -23.51 6.95
CA ALA A 401 -10.34 -23.11 5.81
C ALA A 401 -9.79 -21.68 5.95
N LYS A 402 -10.60 -20.73 6.44
CA LYS A 402 -10.17 -19.35 6.68
C LYS A 402 -9.00 -19.29 7.66
N VAL A 403 -9.07 -19.98 8.80
CA VAL A 403 -8.00 -19.99 9.80
C VAL A 403 -6.72 -20.63 9.25
N VAL A 404 -6.85 -21.74 8.51
CA VAL A 404 -5.70 -22.40 7.87
C VAL A 404 -5.03 -21.49 6.85
N ASN A 405 -5.83 -20.84 5.99
CA ASN A 405 -5.35 -19.91 4.98
C ASN A 405 -4.60 -18.73 5.61
N ASP A 406 -5.22 -18.06 6.59
CA ASP A 406 -4.65 -16.89 7.25
C ASP A 406 -3.36 -17.27 8.01
N ALA A 407 -3.38 -18.35 8.79
CA ALA A 407 -2.27 -18.76 9.64
C ALA A 407 -1.07 -19.31 8.84
N ILE A 408 -1.32 -20.31 7.98
CA ILE A 408 -0.25 -20.96 7.21
C ILE A 408 0.21 -20.05 6.06
N GLY A 409 -0.68 -19.22 5.49
CA GLY A 409 -0.33 -18.20 4.51
C GLY A 409 0.62 -17.15 5.08
N ALA A 410 0.33 -16.63 6.26
CA ALA A 410 1.22 -15.72 6.97
C ALA A 410 2.55 -16.38 7.34
N LEU A 411 2.52 -17.63 7.82
CA LEU A 411 3.72 -18.42 8.13
C LEU A 411 4.60 -18.62 6.90
N ARG A 412 4.00 -18.96 5.77
CA ARG A 412 4.68 -19.10 4.47
C ARG A 412 5.48 -17.84 4.12
N VAL A 413 4.85 -16.67 4.21
CA VAL A 413 5.50 -15.38 3.91
C VAL A 413 6.61 -15.09 4.92
N LYS A 414 6.34 -15.28 6.23
CA LYS A 414 7.32 -15.06 7.29
C LYS A 414 8.58 -15.90 7.09
N ILE A 415 8.43 -17.21 6.92
CA ILE A 415 9.58 -18.11 6.70
C ILE A 415 10.27 -17.75 5.39
N GLY A 416 9.53 -17.43 4.34
CA GLY A 416 10.06 -17.01 3.05
C GLY A 416 11.01 -15.83 3.17
N HIS A 417 10.63 -14.80 3.91
CA HIS A 417 11.47 -13.61 4.11
C HIS A 417 12.59 -13.80 5.13
N GLU A 418 12.39 -14.57 6.19
CA GLU A 418 13.41 -14.79 7.21
C GLU A 418 14.50 -15.78 6.79
N LYS A 419 14.14 -16.82 6.07
CA LYS A 419 15.01 -17.97 5.76
C LYS A 419 15.26 -18.17 4.27
N GLY A 420 14.48 -17.54 3.43
CA GLY A 420 14.41 -17.87 2.02
C GLY A 420 15.66 -17.55 1.22
N GLU A 421 16.45 -16.54 1.61
CA GLU A 421 17.71 -16.23 0.94
C GLU A 421 18.72 -17.38 1.11
N ALA A 422 18.84 -17.91 2.32
CA ALA A 422 19.70 -19.05 2.61
C ALA A 422 19.16 -20.37 2.05
N GLY A 423 17.83 -20.53 2.01
CA GLY A 423 17.13 -21.73 1.53
C GLY A 423 16.90 -21.77 0.01
N GLY A 424 17.14 -20.66 -0.70
CA GLY A 424 16.94 -20.58 -2.16
C GLY A 424 15.47 -20.54 -2.60
N PHE A 425 14.52 -20.29 -1.70
CA PHE A 425 13.09 -20.20 -2.01
C PHE A 425 12.50 -18.79 -1.88
N LEU A 426 13.34 -17.75 -1.83
CA LEU A 426 12.98 -16.35 -1.98
C LEU A 426 13.68 -15.75 -3.20
N GLU A 427 12.89 -15.25 -4.14
CA GLU A 427 13.39 -14.58 -5.33
C GLU A 427 13.34 -13.06 -5.14
N LYS A 428 14.46 -12.37 -5.41
CA LYS A 428 14.52 -10.90 -5.37
C LYS A 428 14.13 -10.32 -6.72
N SER A 429 12.81 -10.19 -6.96
CA SER A 429 12.26 -9.67 -8.21
C SER A 429 10.91 -9.02 -7.98
N TRP A 430 10.40 -8.34 -9.00
CA TRP A 430 9.02 -7.88 -9.04
C TRP A 430 8.16 -8.96 -9.66
N GLN A 431 7.20 -9.49 -8.91
CA GLN A 431 6.32 -10.60 -9.30
C GLN A 431 4.86 -10.15 -9.33
N PRO A 432 4.42 -9.52 -10.43
CA PRO A 432 3.02 -9.16 -10.61
C PRO A 432 2.16 -10.41 -10.88
N LEU A 433 0.90 -10.36 -10.49
CA LEU A 433 -0.06 -11.44 -10.66
C LEU A 433 -1.47 -10.89 -10.79
N TRP A 434 -2.19 -11.28 -11.81
CA TRP A 434 -3.63 -11.12 -11.86
C TRP A 434 -4.33 -12.25 -11.12
N VAL A 435 -5.17 -11.90 -10.16
CA VAL A 435 -6.11 -12.82 -9.53
C VAL A 435 -7.50 -12.51 -10.06
N THR A 436 -8.21 -13.55 -10.53
CA THR A 436 -9.50 -13.42 -11.22
C THR A 436 -10.52 -14.41 -10.67
N ASP A 437 -11.74 -14.36 -11.18
CA ASP A 437 -12.81 -15.30 -10.80
C ASP A 437 -13.06 -15.33 -9.28
N PHE A 438 -13.17 -14.14 -8.69
CA PHE A 438 -13.53 -14.00 -7.28
C PHE A 438 -14.96 -14.50 -7.03
N PRO A 439 -15.26 -15.02 -5.83
CA PRO A 439 -16.66 -15.17 -5.41
C PRO A 439 -17.34 -13.80 -5.43
N MET A 440 -18.59 -13.76 -5.89
CA MET A 440 -19.37 -12.53 -5.94
C MET A 440 -19.84 -12.13 -4.52
N PHE A 441 -20.15 -13.14 -3.72
CA PHE A 441 -20.67 -12.98 -2.36
C PHE A 441 -19.90 -13.84 -1.37
N GLU A 442 -19.86 -13.36 -0.15
CA GLU A 442 -19.43 -14.12 1.01
C GLU A 442 -20.53 -14.09 2.07
N TYR A 443 -20.67 -15.15 2.84
CA TYR A 443 -21.69 -15.22 3.88
C TYR A 443 -21.14 -14.65 5.19
N ASP A 444 -21.81 -13.62 5.70
CA ASP A 444 -21.52 -13.01 6.98
C ASP A 444 -22.24 -13.79 8.09
N ASP A 445 -21.49 -14.56 8.87
CA ASP A 445 -22.00 -15.38 9.96
C ASP A 445 -22.62 -14.55 11.10
N GLU A 446 -22.16 -13.31 11.30
CA GLU A 446 -22.70 -12.42 12.34
C GLU A 446 -23.99 -11.76 11.89
N ALA A 447 -23.98 -11.17 10.68
CA ALA A 447 -25.15 -10.53 10.11
C ALA A 447 -26.15 -11.54 9.52
N LYS A 448 -25.78 -12.83 9.40
CA LYS A 448 -26.58 -13.93 8.81
C LYS A 448 -27.15 -13.58 7.44
N ARG A 449 -26.33 -13.01 6.58
CA ARG A 449 -26.68 -12.61 5.23
C ARG A 449 -25.49 -12.68 4.29
N TRP A 450 -25.78 -12.69 2.99
CA TRP A 450 -24.76 -12.51 1.98
C TRP A 450 -24.31 -11.05 1.91
N VAL A 451 -23.01 -10.83 1.76
CA VAL A 451 -22.38 -9.54 1.51
C VAL A 451 -21.56 -9.61 0.23
N ALA A 452 -21.41 -8.50 -0.48
CA ALA A 452 -20.59 -8.46 -1.69
C ALA A 452 -19.09 -8.54 -1.32
N CYS A 453 -18.32 -9.40 -2.02
CA CYS A 453 -16.87 -9.49 -1.80
C CYS A 453 -16.14 -8.21 -2.21
N HIS A 454 -16.57 -7.55 -3.30
CA HIS A 454 -16.02 -6.28 -3.77
C HIS A 454 -17.02 -5.15 -3.51
N HIS A 455 -17.94 -4.94 -4.44
CA HIS A 455 -19.01 -3.97 -4.32
C HIS A 455 -20.26 -4.44 -5.09
N PRO A 456 -21.46 -3.98 -4.77
CA PRO A 456 -22.70 -4.48 -5.34
C PRO A 456 -22.90 -4.16 -6.82
N PHE A 457 -22.01 -3.39 -7.45
CA PHE A 457 -22.09 -3.03 -8.88
C PHE A 457 -21.24 -3.94 -9.77
N THR A 458 -20.55 -4.92 -9.20
CA THR A 458 -19.75 -5.91 -9.93
C THR A 458 -20.66 -6.86 -10.70
N ALA A 459 -20.35 -7.11 -11.98
CA ALA A 459 -21.11 -8.04 -12.79
C ALA A 459 -20.81 -9.51 -12.41
N PRO A 460 -21.84 -10.37 -12.38
CA PRO A 460 -21.63 -11.81 -12.30
C PRO A 460 -20.92 -12.31 -13.55
N LYS A 461 -20.17 -13.39 -13.42
CA LYS A 461 -19.57 -14.11 -14.55
C LYS A 461 -20.66 -14.63 -15.48
N ASP A 462 -20.38 -14.70 -16.79
CA ASP A 462 -21.35 -15.19 -17.77
C ASP A 462 -21.84 -16.59 -17.41
N GLY A 463 -23.14 -16.77 -17.40
CA GLY A 463 -23.79 -18.00 -16.99
C GLY A 463 -23.94 -18.22 -15.49
N HIS A 464 -23.46 -17.28 -14.64
CA HIS A 464 -23.61 -17.36 -13.17
C HIS A 464 -24.81 -16.55 -12.64
N GLU A 465 -25.56 -15.86 -13.48
CA GLU A 465 -26.71 -15.05 -13.05
C GLU A 465 -27.81 -15.87 -12.36
N GLU A 466 -27.94 -17.16 -12.71
CA GLU A 466 -28.88 -18.06 -12.06
C GLU A 466 -28.53 -18.37 -10.61
N TYR A 467 -27.24 -18.35 -10.26
CA TYR A 467 -26.76 -18.60 -8.90
C TYR A 467 -27.12 -17.48 -7.92
N LEU A 468 -27.49 -16.28 -8.40
CA LEU A 468 -27.87 -15.15 -7.54
C LEU A 468 -28.97 -15.53 -6.53
N PHE A 469 -29.86 -16.46 -6.88
CA PHE A 469 -30.97 -16.88 -6.05
C PHE A 469 -30.94 -18.36 -5.68
N THR A 470 -30.26 -19.20 -6.47
CA THR A 470 -30.21 -20.64 -6.23
C THR A 470 -29.10 -21.05 -5.30
N ASP A 471 -27.92 -20.44 -5.45
CA ASP A 471 -26.74 -20.70 -4.62
C ASP A 471 -25.73 -19.54 -4.72
N PRO A 472 -25.96 -18.41 -4.01
CA PRO A 472 -25.09 -17.23 -4.10
C PRO A 472 -23.61 -17.53 -3.83
N GLY A 473 -23.31 -18.54 -3.01
CA GLY A 473 -21.93 -18.95 -2.72
C GLY A 473 -21.16 -19.51 -3.93
N LYS A 474 -21.86 -19.95 -4.98
CA LYS A 474 -21.26 -20.40 -6.24
C LYS A 474 -21.14 -19.30 -7.30
N CYS A 475 -21.76 -18.16 -7.07
CA CYS A 475 -21.72 -17.07 -8.03
C CYS A 475 -20.32 -16.44 -8.08
N LEU A 476 -19.68 -16.52 -9.23
CA LEU A 476 -18.40 -15.86 -9.49
C LEU A 476 -18.63 -14.49 -10.12
N ALA A 477 -17.73 -13.55 -9.81
CA ALA A 477 -17.74 -12.20 -10.33
C ALA A 477 -16.75 -12.01 -11.48
N LYS A 478 -17.04 -11.05 -12.38
CA LYS A 478 -16.07 -10.52 -13.35
C LYS A 478 -15.16 -9.50 -12.66
N ALA A 479 -14.52 -9.92 -11.56
CA ALA A 479 -13.59 -9.12 -10.78
C ALA A 479 -12.15 -9.60 -11.00
N TYR A 480 -11.23 -8.65 -10.92
CA TYR A 480 -9.81 -8.89 -11.13
C TYR A 480 -8.99 -7.93 -10.24
N ASP A 481 -8.03 -8.50 -9.51
CA ASP A 481 -7.09 -7.76 -8.69
C ASP A 481 -5.67 -7.96 -9.21
N LEU A 482 -4.88 -6.89 -9.19
CA LEU A 482 -3.47 -6.93 -9.49
C LEU A 482 -2.69 -6.98 -8.18
N ALA A 483 -2.11 -8.15 -7.90
CA ALA A 483 -1.18 -8.35 -6.81
C ALA A 483 0.25 -8.13 -7.27
N LEU A 484 1.09 -7.55 -6.41
CA LEU A 484 2.52 -7.37 -6.65
C LEU A 484 3.26 -7.66 -5.35
N ASN A 485 4.13 -8.67 -5.34
CA ASN A 485 4.97 -9.00 -4.19
C ASN A 485 4.19 -9.14 -2.86
N GLY A 486 3.00 -9.73 -2.90
CA GLY A 486 2.17 -9.93 -1.71
C GLY A 486 1.23 -8.77 -1.35
N TRP A 487 1.20 -7.73 -2.17
CA TRP A 487 0.33 -6.58 -1.99
C TRP A 487 -0.65 -6.48 -3.16
N GLU A 488 -1.91 -6.28 -2.87
CA GLU A 488 -2.90 -5.82 -3.85
C GLU A 488 -2.62 -4.34 -4.13
N ILE A 489 -2.15 -4.04 -5.32
CA ILE A 489 -1.85 -2.66 -5.75
C ILE A 489 -3.02 -1.98 -6.44
N GLY A 490 -3.95 -2.77 -6.96
CA GLY A 490 -5.18 -2.28 -7.57
C GLY A 490 -6.16 -3.40 -7.81
N GLY A 491 -7.43 -3.06 -7.82
CA GLY A 491 -8.52 -4.00 -8.07
C GLY A 491 -9.66 -3.36 -8.85
N GLY A 492 -10.39 -4.18 -9.58
CA GLY A 492 -11.47 -3.73 -10.42
C GLY A 492 -12.42 -4.83 -10.87
N SER A 493 -13.37 -4.45 -11.69
CA SER A 493 -14.35 -5.38 -12.26
C SER A 493 -14.98 -4.83 -13.52
N VAL A 494 -15.61 -5.69 -14.27
CA VAL A 494 -16.68 -5.30 -15.19
C VAL A 494 -17.94 -5.01 -14.37
N ARG A 495 -18.66 -3.94 -14.72
CA ARG A 495 -19.82 -3.46 -13.96
C ARG A 495 -21.12 -4.01 -14.56
N ILE A 496 -22.15 -4.07 -13.72
CA ILE A 496 -23.50 -4.32 -14.17
C ILE A 496 -23.97 -3.08 -14.94
N HIS A 497 -24.41 -3.25 -16.18
CA HIS A 497 -24.94 -2.17 -17.02
C HIS A 497 -26.44 -2.31 -17.30
N LYS A 498 -27.08 -3.39 -16.86
CA LYS A 498 -28.51 -3.64 -16.98
C LYS A 498 -29.18 -3.42 -15.63
N ALA A 499 -30.17 -2.50 -15.58
CA ALA A 499 -30.89 -2.18 -14.35
C ALA A 499 -31.56 -3.40 -13.69
N GLU A 500 -32.06 -4.33 -14.52
CA GLU A 500 -32.71 -5.57 -14.06
C GLU A 500 -31.71 -6.48 -13.30
N VAL A 501 -30.50 -6.66 -13.84
CA VAL A 501 -29.45 -7.44 -13.19
C VAL A 501 -29.02 -6.78 -11.89
N GLN A 502 -28.89 -5.44 -11.89
CA GLN A 502 -28.52 -4.68 -10.69
C GLN A 502 -29.56 -4.83 -9.57
N SER A 503 -30.85 -4.77 -9.89
CA SER A 503 -31.92 -4.98 -8.91
C SER A 503 -31.86 -6.40 -8.33
N ARG A 504 -31.61 -7.41 -9.14
CA ARG A 504 -31.46 -8.81 -8.69
C ARG A 504 -30.26 -9.00 -7.75
N VAL A 505 -29.16 -8.33 -8.00
CA VAL A 505 -27.98 -8.36 -7.12
C VAL A 505 -28.29 -7.70 -5.79
N PHE A 506 -29.00 -6.57 -5.80
CA PHE A 506 -29.43 -5.92 -4.55
C PHE A 506 -30.38 -6.82 -3.73
N GLU A 507 -31.31 -7.52 -4.39
CA GLU A 507 -32.19 -8.48 -3.71
C GLU A 507 -31.38 -9.62 -3.06
N ALA A 508 -30.39 -10.18 -3.76
CA ALA A 508 -29.50 -11.21 -3.22
C ALA A 508 -28.71 -10.72 -1.97
N LEU A 509 -28.44 -9.42 -1.89
CA LEU A 509 -27.81 -8.75 -0.76
C LEU A 509 -28.81 -8.33 0.33
N ALA A 510 -30.09 -8.70 0.20
CA ALA A 510 -31.19 -8.31 1.09
C ALA A 510 -31.40 -6.77 1.17
N ILE A 511 -31.12 -6.04 0.09
CA ILE A 511 -31.41 -4.60 -0.06
C ILE A 511 -32.76 -4.48 -0.76
N GLY A 512 -33.80 -4.08 -0.02
CA GLY A 512 -35.17 -3.96 -0.52
C GLY A 512 -35.37 -2.77 -1.48
N PRO A 513 -36.47 -2.74 -2.26
CA PRO A 513 -36.71 -1.71 -3.29
C PRO A 513 -36.69 -0.27 -2.77
N GLU A 514 -37.22 -0.02 -1.57
CA GLU A 514 -37.20 1.33 -0.94
C GLU A 514 -35.76 1.76 -0.62
N GLU A 515 -34.97 0.85 -0.08
CA GLU A 515 -33.59 1.09 0.24
C GLU A 515 -32.72 1.24 -1.02
N GLN A 516 -32.99 0.44 -2.07
CA GLN A 516 -32.37 0.60 -3.38
C GLN A 516 -32.60 2.00 -3.93
N GLN A 517 -33.84 2.47 -3.92
CA GLN A 517 -34.20 3.80 -4.43
C GLN A 517 -33.60 4.91 -3.55
N LEU A 518 -33.62 4.74 -2.24
CA LEU A 518 -33.07 5.73 -1.32
C LEU A 518 -31.55 5.89 -1.48
N LYS A 519 -30.80 4.80 -1.56
CA LYS A 519 -29.33 4.80 -1.60
C LYS A 519 -28.75 4.94 -3.00
N PHE A 520 -29.35 4.28 -3.99
CA PHE A 520 -28.79 4.10 -5.34
C PHE A 520 -29.75 4.51 -6.48
N GLY A 521 -30.88 5.15 -6.16
CA GLY A 521 -31.89 5.52 -7.14
C GLY A 521 -31.32 6.29 -8.33
N PHE A 522 -30.43 7.23 -8.09
CA PHE A 522 -29.77 8.01 -9.15
C PHE A 522 -28.93 7.15 -10.11
N LEU A 523 -28.26 6.09 -9.63
CA LEU A 523 -27.55 5.15 -10.48
C LEU A 523 -28.50 4.24 -11.24
N LEU A 524 -29.53 3.68 -10.56
CA LEU A 524 -30.53 2.82 -11.19
C LEU A 524 -31.28 3.59 -12.29
N ASP A 525 -31.58 4.86 -12.08
CA ASP A 525 -32.20 5.70 -13.10
C ASP A 525 -31.23 6.00 -14.25
N ALA A 526 -29.96 6.27 -13.98
CA ALA A 526 -28.94 6.46 -15.01
C ALA A 526 -28.81 5.22 -15.92
N LEU A 527 -28.78 4.01 -15.35
CA LEU A 527 -28.69 2.77 -16.11
C LEU A 527 -29.83 2.60 -17.14
N LYS A 528 -31.00 3.17 -16.88
CA LYS A 528 -32.17 3.13 -17.79
C LYS A 528 -31.98 3.97 -19.06
N TYR A 529 -31.05 4.92 -19.05
CA TYR A 529 -30.78 5.79 -20.21
C TYR A 529 -29.82 5.19 -21.24
N GLY A 530 -29.57 3.89 -21.19
CA GLY A 530 -28.71 3.20 -22.15
C GLY A 530 -27.26 3.16 -21.69
N ALA A 531 -27.01 2.57 -20.54
CA ALA A 531 -25.66 2.34 -20.03
C ALA A 531 -24.89 1.39 -20.95
N PRO A 532 -23.68 1.75 -21.40
CA PRO A 532 -22.82 0.84 -22.15
C PRO A 532 -22.28 -0.26 -21.23
N PRO A 533 -21.87 -1.41 -21.76
CA PRO A 533 -20.97 -2.31 -21.04
C PRO A 533 -19.73 -1.53 -20.63
N HIS A 534 -19.35 -1.56 -19.34
CA HIS A 534 -18.24 -0.78 -18.82
C HIS A 534 -17.54 -1.52 -17.67
N GLY A 535 -16.30 -1.15 -17.45
CA GLY A 535 -15.50 -1.70 -16.39
C GLY A 535 -14.30 -0.82 -16.11
N GLY A 536 -13.65 -1.02 -14.99
CA GLY A 536 -12.53 -0.21 -14.58
C GLY A 536 -11.79 -0.79 -13.39
N LEU A 537 -10.89 0.01 -12.89
CA LEU A 537 -9.99 -0.38 -11.79
C LEU A 537 -9.55 0.85 -11.02
N ALA A 538 -9.14 0.65 -9.79
CA ALA A 538 -8.50 1.67 -8.98
C ALA A 538 -7.18 1.16 -8.42
N PHE A 539 -6.12 1.98 -8.50
CA PHE A 539 -4.83 1.73 -7.87
C PHE A 539 -4.68 2.54 -6.59
N GLY A 540 -4.16 1.94 -5.54
CA GLY A 540 -3.69 2.67 -4.36
C GLY A 540 -2.33 3.32 -4.67
N LEU A 541 -2.31 4.62 -5.04
CA LEU A 541 -1.07 5.31 -5.37
C LEU A 541 -0.08 5.30 -4.21
N ASP A 542 -0.57 5.53 -2.99
CA ASP A 542 0.26 5.52 -1.78
C ASP A 542 0.94 4.16 -1.58
N ARG A 543 0.22 3.07 -1.80
CA ARG A 543 0.71 1.69 -1.67
C ARG A 543 1.77 1.37 -2.73
N ILE A 544 1.51 1.72 -4.00
CA ILE A 544 2.49 1.53 -5.09
C ILE A 544 3.79 2.28 -4.78
N VAL A 545 3.70 3.54 -4.37
CA VAL A 545 4.89 4.35 -4.05
C VAL A 545 5.62 3.80 -2.82
N THR A 546 4.91 3.31 -1.80
CA THR A 546 5.52 2.64 -0.64
C THR A 546 6.37 1.45 -1.07
N MET A 547 5.83 0.60 -1.95
CA MET A 547 6.56 -0.54 -2.49
C MET A 547 7.77 -0.11 -3.33
N MET A 548 7.61 0.88 -4.21
CA MET A 548 8.68 1.40 -5.08
C MET A 548 9.83 2.02 -4.29
N THR A 549 9.54 2.65 -3.14
CA THR A 549 10.55 3.27 -2.27
C THR A 549 11.21 2.29 -1.32
N GLY A 550 10.58 1.12 -1.09
CA GLY A 550 10.97 0.20 -0.03
C GLY A 550 10.69 0.73 1.39
N ALA A 551 9.81 1.73 1.52
CA ALA A 551 9.44 2.31 2.81
C ALA A 551 8.66 1.31 3.67
N GLU A 552 8.87 1.34 4.98
CA GLU A 552 8.19 0.47 5.94
C GLU A 552 6.75 0.89 6.23
N SER A 553 6.43 2.17 5.98
CA SER A 553 5.13 2.75 6.28
C SER A 553 4.64 3.62 5.13
N ILE A 554 3.34 3.54 4.84
CA ILE A 554 2.65 4.43 3.89
C ILE A 554 2.80 5.92 4.27
N ARG A 555 3.05 6.22 5.54
CA ARG A 555 3.29 7.59 6.04
C ARG A 555 4.60 8.20 5.55
N ASP A 556 5.52 7.39 5.06
CA ASP A 556 6.79 7.86 4.50
C ASP A 556 6.70 8.34 3.04
N VAL A 557 5.57 8.10 2.40
CA VAL A 557 5.31 8.51 1.01
C VAL A 557 4.16 9.52 0.88
N ILE A 558 3.62 9.98 2.01
CA ILE A 558 2.56 11.00 2.09
C ILE A 558 3.14 12.22 2.80
N ALA A 559 2.97 13.41 2.23
CA ALA A 559 3.56 14.63 2.81
C ALA A 559 3.06 14.92 4.24
N PHE A 560 1.75 14.84 4.46
CA PHE A 560 1.11 15.13 5.75
C PHE A 560 0.13 14.01 6.14
N PRO A 561 0.64 12.84 6.56
CA PRO A 561 -0.20 11.71 6.93
C PRO A 561 -0.83 11.87 8.31
N LYS A 562 -1.82 11.01 8.62
CA LYS A 562 -2.33 10.81 9.97
C LYS A 562 -1.57 9.68 10.67
N THR A 563 -1.52 9.73 12.00
CA THR A 563 -1.05 8.62 12.86
C THR A 563 -2.01 7.43 12.78
N GLN A 564 -1.67 6.30 13.40
CA GLN A 564 -2.57 5.15 13.56
C GLN A 564 -3.85 5.48 14.34
N ARG A 565 -3.85 6.58 15.10
CA ARG A 565 -5.04 7.08 15.83
C ARG A 565 -5.82 8.13 15.04
N ALA A 566 -5.61 8.22 13.73
CA ALA A 566 -6.24 9.19 12.84
C ALA A 566 -6.02 10.66 13.23
N GLN A 567 -4.85 10.98 13.82
CA GLN A 567 -4.50 12.33 14.26
C GLN A 567 -3.36 12.92 13.43
N CYS A 568 -3.38 14.21 13.19
CA CYS A 568 -2.24 14.96 12.65
C CYS A 568 -1.48 15.63 13.79
N LEU A 569 -0.26 15.19 14.07
CA LEU A 569 0.55 15.75 15.15
C LEU A 569 1.08 17.16 14.85
N LEU A 570 1.19 17.51 13.56
CA LEU A 570 1.63 18.84 13.15
C LEU A 570 0.55 19.90 13.37
N THR A 571 -0.71 19.60 12.95
CA THR A 571 -1.82 20.56 12.97
C THR A 571 -2.77 20.37 14.16
N HIS A 572 -2.54 19.32 14.95
CA HIS A 572 -3.40 18.89 16.06
C HIS A 572 -4.85 18.56 15.64
N ALA A 573 -5.04 18.18 14.36
CA ALA A 573 -6.35 17.71 13.88
C ALA A 573 -6.56 16.22 14.27
N PRO A 574 -7.81 15.80 14.64
CA PRO A 574 -9.00 16.63 14.81
C PRO A 574 -8.93 17.50 16.06
N SER A 575 -9.58 18.65 16.01
CA SER A 575 -9.62 19.62 17.12
C SER A 575 -11.06 20.03 17.43
N PRO A 576 -11.34 20.53 18.66
CA PRO A 576 -12.64 21.09 19.00
C PRO A 576 -13.01 22.26 18.09
N VAL A 577 -14.29 22.43 17.86
CA VAL A 577 -14.87 23.59 17.18
C VAL A 577 -15.70 24.41 18.17
N ASP A 578 -15.89 25.70 17.90
CA ASP A 578 -16.63 26.55 18.80
C ASP A 578 -18.13 26.27 18.79
N GLU A 579 -18.81 26.65 19.89
CA GLU A 579 -20.22 26.40 20.09
C GLU A 579 -21.10 27.18 19.09
N LYS A 580 -20.62 28.31 18.55
CA LYS A 580 -21.32 29.08 17.53
C LYS A 580 -21.39 28.30 16.22
N GLN A 581 -20.28 27.71 15.81
CA GLN A 581 -20.21 26.84 14.60
C GLN A 581 -21.15 25.63 14.76
N LEU A 582 -21.13 24.95 15.93
CA LEU A 582 -22.05 23.83 16.18
C LEU A 582 -23.52 24.23 16.08
N ARG A 583 -23.88 25.38 16.63
CA ARG A 583 -25.27 25.92 16.51
C ARG A 583 -25.66 26.24 15.08
N GLU A 584 -24.75 26.83 14.29
CA GLU A 584 -24.97 27.11 12.87
C GLU A 584 -25.14 25.84 12.03
N LEU A 585 -24.54 24.72 12.47
CA LEU A 585 -24.70 23.42 11.86
C LEU A 585 -25.87 22.60 12.43
N HIS A 586 -26.63 23.13 13.37
CA HIS A 586 -27.71 22.43 14.07
C HIS A 586 -27.24 21.16 14.81
N ILE A 587 -26.00 21.16 15.30
CA ILE A 587 -25.38 20.03 16.00
C ILE A 587 -25.24 20.32 17.48
N ARG A 588 -25.53 19.31 18.32
CA ARG A 588 -25.28 19.33 19.75
C ARG A 588 -24.45 18.11 20.16
N LEU A 589 -23.36 18.38 20.85
CA LEU A 589 -22.55 17.27 21.41
C LEU A 589 -23.31 16.62 22.58
N ARG A 590 -23.30 15.28 22.64
CA ARG A 590 -23.92 14.51 23.74
C ARG A 590 -23.11 14.57 25.03
N GLN A 591 -21.79 14.77 24.94
CA GLN A 591 -20.88 14.94 26.08
C GLN A 591 -20.11 16.24 25.91
N LYS A 592 -19.97 17.03 26.99
CA LYS A 592 -19.01 18.13 27.01
C LYS A 592 -17.60 17.51 27.02
N VAL A 593 -16.81 17.80 26.00
CA VAL A 593 -15.36 17.55 26.05
C VAL A 593 -14.78 18.58 27.01
N GLU A 594 -14.33 18.17 28.18
CA GLU A 594 -13.52 19.02 29.03
C GLU A 594 -12.21 19.33 28.29
N THR A 595 -12.10 20.55 27.80
CA THR A 595 -10.86 21.07 27.20
C THR A 595 -9.87 21.28 28.34
N GLN A 596 -8.98 20.33 28.59
CA GLN A 596 -7.75 20.61 29.34
C GLN A 596 -6.84 21.45 28.44
N VAL A 597 -7.01 22.77 28.55
CA VAL A 597 -5.98 23.70 28.09
C VAL A 597 -4.89 23.72 29.17
N GLU A 598 -3.92 22.84 29.08
CA GLU A 598 -2.64 23.04 29.75
C GLU A 598 -1.93 24.21 29.07
N VAL A 599 -2.15 25.40 29.60
CA VAL A 599 -1.25 26.51 29.34
C VAL A 599 0.06 26.19 30.05
N SER A 600 1.02 25.61 29.31
CA SER A 600 2.40 25.52 29.77
C SER A 600 2.94 26.94 29.91
N LYS A 601 2.90 27.45 31.13
CA LYS A 601 3.77 28.57 31.56
C LYS A 601 5.17 28.01 31.78
N GLY A 602 6.13 28.41 30.92
CA GLY A 602 7.53 28.13 31.10
C GLY A 602 8.30 28.54 29.87
#